data_b55e8cfbd392b20dfb66e7a81555f4b2
#
_entry.id   b55e8cfbd392b20dfb66e7a81555f4b2
#
_cell.length_a   1.000
_cell.length_b   1.000
_cell.length_c   1.000
_cell.angle_alpha   90.00
_cell.angle_beta   90.00
_cell.angle_gamma   90.00
#
_symmetry.space_group_name_H-M   'P 1'
#
loop_
_entity.id
_entity.type
_entity.pdbx_description
1 polymer ?
#
loop_
_entity_poly.entity_id
_entity_poly.type
_entity_poly.pdbx_seq_one_letter_code
_entity_poly.pdbx_strand_id
1 'polypeptide(L)'
;YTTRFRSGEHYGTPDVVPDGVDALVKKIGAQLGAVEEVIDYGSNFDGVLIVKVVSCTDHPNADRLHVCKIDDGGKAQNVERDENGHVQVVCGAPNVREGLMVAWLPPGSTVPETVGKTPFVLEARDLRGIKSNGMLASPKELGIGDNHEGILEVERHAAPGTSFAEAYRAEGEMVIDIENKMFTHRPDLFGIMGITREIAGIQGKAFKSPDWYTPNPEFPKVEGDELKLEVKNELPGLVSRFTAVTISGIEVKPSPVWMQIVLSEVGIRPINNVVDWTNFWMLESGQPLHAYDYDKVK
;
A
#
# COMPACT_ATOMS: atom_id res chain seq x y z
N TYR A 1 -5.77 16.78 -5.73
CA TYR A 1 -5.80 15.82 -4.63
C TYR A 1 -6.50 14.57 -5.11
N THR A 2 -5.87 13.43 -4.92
CA THR A 2 -6.38 12.13 -5.32
C THR A 2 -7.17 11.54 -4.16
N THR A 3 -8.40 11.15 -4.41
CA THR A 3 -9.23 10.50 -3.39
C THR A 3 -9.41 9.04 -3.77
N ARG A 4 -8.95 8.16 -2.88
CA ARG A 4 -9.13 6.73 -2.99
C ARG A 4 -10.53 6.35 -2.52
N PHE A 5 -11.22 5.56 -3.32
CA PHE A 5 -12.49 4.98 -2.97
C PHE A 5 -12.32 3.52 -2.58
N ARG A 6 -12.41 3.22 -1.28
CA ARG A 6 -12.71 1.87 -0.80
C ARG A 6 -14.18 1.77 -0.48
N SER A 7 -14.87 0.88 -1.15
CA SER A 7 -16.25 0.55 -0.84
C SER A 7 -16.39 0.11 0.63
N GLY A 8 -17.32 0.69 1.31
CA GLY A 8 -18.07 0.28 2.49
C GLY A 8 -17.47 -0.43 3.70
N GLU A 9 -16.39 -1.15 3.56
CA GLU A 9 -15.85 -1.96 4.68
C GLU A 9 -15.26 -1.13 5.83
N HIS A 10 -14.75 0.09 5.55
CA HIS A 10 -14.13 0.91 6.59
C HIS A 10 -15.11 1.80 7.36
N TYR A 11 -16.24 2.19 6.77
CA TYR A 11 -17.14 3.18 7.36
C TYR A 11 -18.58 2.68 7.55
N GLY A 12 -18.78 1.37 7.54
CA GLY A 12 -20.11 0.79 7.80
C GLY A 12 -21.19 1.19 6.79
N THR A 13 -20.81 1.72 5.65
CA THR A 13 -21.69 2.06 4.54
C THR A 13 -21.61 0.94 3.51
N PRO A 14 -22.56 0.01 3.47
CA PRO A 14 -22.54 -1.00 2.45
C PRO A 14 -22.73 -0.31 1.09
N ASP A 15 -21.84 -0.59 0.17
CA ASP A 15 -21.94 -0.30 -1.24
C ASP A 15 -22.24 1.19 -1.59
N VAL A 16 -21.23 2.04 -1.46
CA VAL A 16 -21.33 3.44 -1.93
C VAL A 16 -21.15 3.57 -3.46
N VAL A 17 -20.93 2.45 -4.17
CA VAL A 17 -20.78 2.40 -5.64
C VAL A 17 -21.76 1.39 -6.26
N PRO A 18 -23.08 1.49 -5.99
CA PRO A 18 -24.04 0.46 -6.38
C PRO A 18 -24.22 0.30 -7.89
N ASP A 19 -24.00 1.37 -8.64
CA ASP A 19 -24.25 1.44 -10.09
C ASP A 19 -22.94 1.37 -10.91
N GLY A 20 -21.81 1.05 -10.26
CA GLY A 20 -20.50 1.01 -10.87
C GLY A 20 -19.76 2.36 -10.89
N VAL A 21 -18.47 2.30 -11.23
CA VAL A 21 -17.54 3.46 -11.16
C VAL A 21 -17.99 4.57 -12.13
N ASP A 22 -18.38 4.26 -13.34
CA ASP A 22 -18.78 5.25 -14.35
C ASP A 22 -19.99 6.08 -13.91
N ALA A 23 -20.97 5.45 -13.27
CA ALA A 23 -22.14 6.13 -12.75
C ALA A 23 -21.76 7.06 -11.57
N LEU A 24 -20.85 6.61 -10.72
CA LEU A 24 -20.33 7.41 -9.62
C LEU A 24 -19.55 8.62 -10.14
N VAL A 25 -18.64 8.44 -11.09
CA VAL A 25 -17.84 9.51 -11.70
C VAL A 25 -18.75 10.61 -12.28
N LYS A 26 -19.81 10.24 -12.98
CA LYS A 26 -20.80 11.22 -13.49
C LYS A 26 -21.47 12.01 -12.38
N LYS A 27 -21.84 11.36 -11.27
CA LYS A 27 -22.46 12.02 -10.11
C LYS A 27 -21.46 12.94 -9.39
N ILE A 28 -20.23 12.51 -9.21
CA ILE A 28 -19.15 13.33 -8.64
C ILE A 28 -18.95 14.58 -9.51
N GLY A 29 -18.76 14.42 -10.80
CA GLY A 29 -18.58 15.52 -11.73
C GLY A 29 -19.73 16.54 -11.75
N ALA A 30 -20.96 16.08 -11.51
CA ALA A 30 -22.15 16.94 -11.50
C ALA A 30 -22.36 17.67 -10.17
N GLN A 31 -21.90 17.14 -9.03
CA GLN A 31 -22.32 17.61 -7.70
C GLN A 31 -21.17 17.94 -6.77
N LEU A 32 -19.96 17.44 -7.02
CA LEU A 32 -18.83 17.58 -6.11
C LEU A 32 -17.67 18.34 -6.74
N GLY A 33 -17.10 17.86 -7.83
CA GLY A 33 -15.96 18.48 -8.50
C GLY A 33 -15.58 17.74 -9.78
N ALA A 34 -14.73 18.35 -10.60
CA ALA A 34 -14.24 17.70 -11.80
C ALA A 34 -13.47 16.43 -11.44
N VAL A 35 -13.74 15.35 -12.16
CA VAL A 35 -12.92 14.14 -12.11
C VAL A 35 -11.87 14.26 -13.20
N GLU A 36 -10.61 14.33 -12.79
CA GLU A 36 -9.46 14.48 -13.70
C GLU A 36 -9.03 13.14 -14.26
N GLU A 37 -9.00 12.10 -13.44
CA GLU A 37 -8.55 10.77 -13.83
C GLU A 37 -9.26 9.68 -13.02
N VAL A 38 -9.41 8.51 -13.64
CA VAL A 38 -9.83 7.27 -12.98
C VAL A 38 -8.82 6.20 -13.30
N ILE A 39 -8.12 5.72 -12.29
CA ILE A 39 -7.02 4.77 -12.42
C ILE A 39 -7.47 3.42 -11.87
N ASP A 40 -7.41 2.36 -12.68
CA ASP A 40 -7.50 0.99 -12.21
C ASP A 40 -6.14 0.59 -11.60
N TYR A 41 -5.99 0.89 -10.32
CA TYR A 41 -4.74 0.61 -9.62
C TYR A 41 -4.55 -0.89 -9.34
N GLY A 42 -5.64 -1.60 -9.12
CA GLY A 42 -5.62 -3.03 -8.84
C GLY A 42 -5.01 -3.85 -9.97
N SER A 43 -5.24 -3.44 -11.21
CA SER A 43 -4.69 -4.11 -12.39
C SER A 43 -3.16 -4.05 -12.49
N ASN A 44 -2.50 -3.15 -11.76
CA ASN A 44 -1.03 -3.10 -11.71
C ASN A 44 -0.44 -4.41 -11.16
N PHE A 45 -1.20 -5.14 -10.33
CA PHE A 45 -0.73 -6.39 -9.73
C PHE A 45 -1.21 -7.65 -10.46
N ASP A 46 -1.72 -7.51 -11.68
CA ASP A 46 -2.20 -8.63 -12.47
C ASP A 46 -1.07 -9.64 -12.73
N GLY A 47 -1.33 -10.89 -12.37
CA GLY A 47 -0.37 -11.98 -12.52
C GLY A 47 0.71 -12.05 -11.45
N VAL A 48 0.79 -11.13 -10.51
CA VAL A 48 1.70 -11.20 -9.36
C VAL A 48 1.19 -12.22 -8.35
N LEU A 49 2.02 -13.20 -8.00
CA LEU A 49 1.66 -14.28 -7.07
C LEU A 49 2.49 -14.23 -5.80
N ILE A 50 1.90 -14.63 -4.70
CA ILE A 50 2.62 -14.91 -3.46
C ILE A 50 3.10 -16.35 -3.52
N VAL A 51 4.40 -16.55 -3.32
CA VAL A 51 5.04 -17.87 -3.43
C VAL A 51 5.91 -18.14 -2.21
N LYS A 52 6.15 -19.43 -1.94
CA LYS A 52 7.09 -19.85 -0.90
C LYS A 52 8.43 -20.23 -1.52
N VAL A 53 9.52 -19.69 -0.99
CA VAL A 53 10.87 -20.16 -1.31
C VAL A 53 11.10 -21.48 -0.59
N VAL A 54 11.17 -22.58 -1.33
CA VAL A 54 11.32 -23.94 -0.76
C VAL A 54 12.77 -24.39 -0.68
N SER A 55 13.64 -23.80 -1.50
CA SER A 55 15.10 -23.95 -1.36
C SER A 55 15.82 -22.74 -1.95
N CYS A 56 17.01 -22.46 -1.46
CA CYS A 56 17.85 -21.38 -1.92
C CYS A 56 19.31 -21.81 -1.80
N THR A 57 20.03 -21.83 -2.93
CA THR A 57 21.45 -22.25 -3.00
C THR A 57 22.25 -21.21 -3.78
N ASP A 58 23.55 -21.17 -3.55
CA ASP A 58 24.45 -20.28 -4.29
C ASP A 58 24.46 -20.65 -5.79
N HIS A 59 24.55 -19.63 -6.62
CA HIS A 59 24.63 -19.81 -8.06
C HIS A 59 26.03 -20.29 -8.46
N PRO A 60 26.17 -21.39 -9.24
CA PRO A 60 27.49 -21.99 -9.52
C PRO A 60 28.47 -21.08 -10.28
N ASN A 61 27.95 -20.11 -11.03
CA ASN A 61 28.72 -19.23 -11.92
C ASN A 61 28.59 -17.73 -11.55
N ALA A 62 28.11 -17.40 -10.33
CA ALA A 62 27.90 -15.98 -9.95
C ALA A 62 27.84 -15.79 -8.44
N ASP A 63 28.77 -15.04 -7.87
CA ASP A 63 28.96 -14.86 -6.42
C ASP A 63 27.82 -14.10 -5.71
N ARG A 64 26.98 -13.40 -6.46
CA ARG A 64 25.87 -12.57 -5.91
C ARG A 64 24.50 -13.06 -6.32
N LEU A 65 24.41 -14.23 -6.95
CA LEU A 65 23.14 -14.81 -7.35
C LEU A 65 22.86 -16.07 -6.57
N HIS A 66 21.58 -16.32 -6.36
CA HIS A 66 21.08 -17.55 -5.75
C HIS A 66 20.12 -18.25 -6.71
N VAL A 67 20.15 -19.56 -6.72
CA VAL A 67 19.20 -20.41 -7.44
C VAL A 67 18.15 -20.83 -6.43
N CYS A 68 16.94 -20.35 -6.61
CA CYS A 68 15.80 -20.63 -5.74
C CYS A 68 14.84 -21.60 -6.42
N LYS A 69 14.25 -22.47 -5.62
CA LYS A 69 13.03 -23.20 -5.99
C LYS A 69 11.87 -22.60 -5.23
N ILE A 70 10.79 -22.33 -5.94
CA ILE A 70 9.59 -21.73 -5.36
C ILE A 70 8.39 -22.62 -5.56
N ASP A 71 7.51 -22.63 -4.57
CA ASP A 71 6.18 -23.23 -4.63
C ASP A 71 5.16 -22.12 -4.89
N ASP A 72 4.43 -22.22 -5.99
CA ASP A 72 3.34 -21.31 -6.39
C ASP A 72 1.97 -21.98 -6.31
N GLY A 73 1.85 -23.12 -5.63
CA GLY A 73 0.63 -23.91 -5.58
C GLY A 73 0.16 -24.43 -6.94
N GLY A 74 1.06 -24.49 -7.94
CA GLY A 74 0.73 -24.93 -9.30
C GLY A 74 -0.08 -23.94 -10.13
N LYS A 75 -0.14 -22.66 -9.72
CA LYS A 75 -1.01 -21.64 -10.33
C LYS A 75 -0.50 -21.11 -11.67
N ALA A 76 0.81 -20.82 -11.76
CA ALA A 76 1.35 -20.26 -12.98
C ALA A 76 1.35 -21.30 -14.12
N GLN A 77 0.90 -20.83 -15.29
CA GLN A 77 0.90 -21.62 -16.52
C GLN A 77 2.20 -21.35 -17.31
N ASN A 78 2.57 -22.29 -18.19
CA ASN A 78 3.70 -22.13 -19.11
C ASN A 78 5.07 -21.89 -18.45
N VAL A 79 5.29 -22.43 -17.24
CA VAL A 79 6.57 -22.43 -16.54
C VAL A 79 7.10 -23.86 -16.40
N GLU A 80 8.41 -24.01 -16.47
CA GLU A 80 9.06 -25.31 -16.23
C GLU A 80 9.04 -25.63 -14.74
N ARG A 81 8.68 -26.87 -14.42
CA ARG A 81 8.61 -27.37 -13.05
C ARG A 81 9.52 -28.58 -12.88
N ASP A 82 10.09 -28.72 -11.70
CA ASP A 82 10.79 -29.92 -11.33
C ASP A 82 9.81 -31.06 -10.95
N GLU A 83 10.36 -32.22 -10.58
CA GLU A 83 9.60 -33.40 -10.18
C GLU A 83 8.66 -33.19 -8.99
N ASN A 84 8.94 -32.19 -8.15
CA ASN A 84 8.12 -31.80 -7.00
C ASN A 84 7.11 -30.72 -7.35
N GLY A 85 7.09 -30.24 -8.61
CA GLY A 85 6.20 -29.17 -9.06
C GLY A 85 6.72 -27.75 -8.79
N HIS A 86 7.95 -27.58 -8.29
CA HIS A 86 8.52 -26.29 -7.98
C HIS A 86 9.09 -25.60 -9.23
N VAL A 87 9.05 -24.27 -9.22
CA VAL A 87 9.58 -23.44 -10.30
C VAL A 87 10.95 -22.90 -9.92
N GLN A 88 11.89 -22.90 -10.89
CA GLN A 88 13.22 -22.36 -10.68
C GLN A 88 13.28 -20.87 -11.00
N VAL A 89 13.81 -20.07 -10.07
CA VAL A 89 14.04 -18.63 -10.21
C VAL A 89 15.44 -18.29 -9.73
N VAL A 90 16.15 -17.43 -10.47
CA VAL A 90 17.44 -16.88 -10.03
C VAL A 90 17.21 -15.51 -9.42
N CYS A 91 17.75 -15.30 -8.22
CA CYS A 91 17.56 -14.08 -7.44
C CYS A 91 18.91 -13.51 -6.99
N GLY A 92 19.07 -12.19 -7.11
CA GLY A 92 20.25 -11.45 -6.65
C GLY A 92 20.05 -10.70 -5.33
N ALA A 93 18.88 -10.82 -4.71
CA ALA A 93 18.57 -10.10 -3.49
C ALA A 93 19.30 -10.69 -2.27
N PRO A 94 19.92 -9.87 -1.42
CA PRO A 94 20.71 -10.34 -0.28
C PRO A 94 19.86 -10.98 0.83
N ASN A 95 18.55 -10.70 0.85
CA ASN A 95 17.64 -11.22 1.86
C ASN A 95 16.93 -12.52 1.44
N VAL A 96 17.17 -13.01 0.22
CA VAL A 96 16.52 -14.25 -0.23
C VAL A 96 17.05 -15.47 0.57
N ARG A 97 16.12 -16.27 1.08
CA ARG A 97 16.42 -17.50 1.84
C ARG A 97 15.25 -18.47 1.81
N GLU A 98 15.54 -19.71 2.12
CA GLU A 98 14.53 -20.75 2.28
C GLU A 98 13.49 -20.37 3.36
N GLY A 99 12.24 -20.73 3.12
CA GLY A 99 11.11 -20.53 4.04
C GLY A 99 10.37 -19.22 3.86
N LEU A 100 10.91 -18.24 3.11
CA LEU A 100 10.25 -16.95 2.89
C LEU A 100 8.97 -17.10 2.05
N MET A 101 7.97 -16.28 2.40
CA MET A 101 6.87 -15.93 1.52
C MET A 101 7.21 -14.61 0.83
N VAL A 102 7.14 -14.58 -0.50
CA VAL A 102 7.61 -13.46 -1.33
C VAL A 102 6.68 -13.22 -2.50
N ALA A 103 6.74 -12.02 -3.09
CA ALA A 103 6.04 -11.72 -4.33
C ALA A 103 6.86 -12.19 -5.54
N TRP A 104 6.23 -12.90 -6.43
CA TRP A 104 6.81 -13.42 -7.67
C TRP A 104 6.04 -12.94 -8.88
N LEU A 105 6.78 -12.47 -9.86
CA LEU A 105 6.29 -12.12 -11.18
C LEU A 105 6.67 -13.25 -12.15
N PRO A 106 5.74 -14.12 -12.57
CA PRO A 106 5.99 -15.16 -13.57
C PRO A 106 6.28 -14.56 -14.94
N PRO A 107 6.87 -15.36 -15.86
CA PRO A 107 7.00 -14.96 -17.26
C PRO A 107 5.64 -14.62 -17.88
N GLY A 108 5.57 -13.50 -18.60
CA GLY A 108 4.34 -12.93 -19.16
C GLY A 108 3.72 -11.84 -18.29
N SER A 109 4.14 -11.67 -17.03
CA SER A 109 3.67 -10.57 -16.20
C SER A 109 4.35 -9.26 -16.58
N THR A 110 3.61 -8.16 -16.50
CA THR A 110 4.17 -6.81 -16.58
C THR A 110 4.71 -6.42 -15.20
N VAL A 111 5.90 -5.81 -15.17
CA VAL A 111 6.46 -5.27 -13.92
C VAL A 111 5.63 -4.06 -13.47
N PRO A 112 4.98 -4.07 -12.31
CA PRO A 112 4.05 -3.04 -11.86
C PRO A 112 4.57 -1.61 -11.91
N GLU A 113 5.83 -1.38 -11.51
CA GLU A 113 6.45 -0.04 -11.58
C GLU A 113 6.45 0.57 -13.00
N THR A 114 6.36 -0.27 -14.03
CA THR A 114 6.42 0.16 -15.44
C THR A 114 5.05 0.39 -16.07
N VAL A 115 3.97 0.09 -15.37
CA VAL A 115 2.60 0.34 -15.83
C VAL A 115 2.38 1.84 -15.95
N GLY A 116 1.73 2.27 -17.03
CA GLY A 116 1.54 3.70 -17.33
C GLY A 116 2.78 4.43 -17.89
N LYS A 117 3.92 3.70 -18.02
CA LYS A 117 5.16 4.20 -18.65
C LYS A 117 5.43 3.39 -19.93
N THR A 118 6.63 2.86 -20.06
CA THR A 118 6.96 1.82 -21.07
C THR A 118 6.87 0.46 -20.40
N PRO A 119 5.78 -0.31 -20.59
CA PRO A 119 5.57 -1.56 -19.89
C PRO A 119 6.71 -2.55 -20.17
N PHE A 120 7.25 -3.13 -19.12
CA PHE A 120 8.25 -4.17 -19.20
C PHE A 120 7.62 -5.52 -18.84
N VAL A 121 7.49 -6.37 -19.84
CA VAL A 121 6.95 -7.74 -19.68
C VAL A 121 8.10 -8.71 -19.42
N LEU A 122 7.97 -9.52 -18.37
CA LEU A 122 8.97 -10.49 -18.00
C LEU A 122 8.94 -11.71 -18.93
N GLU A 123 10.12 -12.22 -19.21
CA GLU A 123 10.33 -13.47 -19.93
C GLU A 123 11.16 -14.42 -19.09
N ALA A 124 11.05 -15.73 -19.38
CA ALA A 124 12.01 -16.69 -18.86
C ALA A 124 13.38 -16.44 -19.53
N ARG A 125 14.43 -16.28 -18.73
CA ARG A 125 15.79 -15.94 -19.21
C ARG A 125 16.83 -16.88 -18.66
N ASP A 126 17.87 -17.12 -19.44
CA ASP A 126 19.09 -17.74 -18.95
C ASP A 126 19.98 -16.70 -18.26
N LEU A 127 20.31 -16.95 -17.03
CA LEU A 127 21.20 -16.11 -16.22
C LEU A 127 22.46 -16.93 -15.91
N ARG A 128 23.52 -16.72 -16.67
CA ARG A 128 24.83 -17.39 -16.56
C ARG A 128 24.73 -18.93 -16.57
N GLY A 129 23.91 -19.47 -17.48
CA GLY A 129 23.72 -20.89 -17.66
C GLY A 129 22.62 -21.53 -16.80
N ILE A 130 21.90 -20.71 -16.02
CA ILE A 130 20.76 -21.18 -15.21
C ILE A 130 19.49 -20.45 -15.65
N LYS A 131 18.46 -21.20 -16.00
CA LYS A 131 17.17 -20.65 -16.42
C LYS A 131 16.42 -20.07 -15.20
N SER A 132 15.99 -18.81 -15.32
CA SER A 132 15.10 -18.15 -14.37
C SER A 132 13.72 -17.99 -14.99
N ASN A 133 12.69 -18.46 -14.30
CA ASN A 133 11.30 -18.25 -14.70
C ASN A 133 10.72 -17.07 -13.94
N GLY A 134 10.85 -15.88 -14.51
CA GLY A 134 10.37 -14.65 -13.90
C GLY A 134 11.31 -14.10 -12.80
N MET A 135 10.75 -13.33 -11.86
CA MET A 135 11.50 -12.52 -10.89
C MET A 135 10.81 -12.49 -9.53
N LEU A 136 11.59 -12.63 -8.45
CA LEU A 136 11.13 -12.27 -7.11
C LEU A 136 11.25 -10.74 -6.95
N ALA A 137 10.18 -10.09 -6.55
CA ALA A 137 10.07 -8.63 -6.62
C ALA A 137 10.45 -7.92 -5.33
N SER A 138 11.11 -6.78 -5.47
CA SER A 138 11.26 -5.78 -4.42
C SER A 138 10.02 -4.86 -4.34
N PRO A 139 9.86 -4.06 -3.27
CA PRO A 139 8.83 -3.01 -3.23
C PRO A 139 8.86 -2.07 -4.42
N LYS A 140 10.05 -1.81 -4.98
CA LYS A 140 10.21 -0.95 -6.14
C LYS A 140 9.62 -1.56 -7.41
N GLU A 141 9.94 -2.81 -7.73
CA GLU A 141 9.35 -3.48 -8.90
C GLU A 141 7.83 -3.60 -8.78
N LEU A 142 7.32 -3.73 -7.56
CA LEU A 142 5.88 -3.73 -7.30
C LEU A 142 5.23 -2.34 -7.37
N GLY A 143 6.02 -1.27 -7.49
CA GLY A 143 5.50 0.10 -7.52
C GLY A 143 4.91 0.58 -6.19
N ILE A 144 5.25 -0.07 -5.06
CA ILE A 144 4.74 0.24 -3.73
C ILE A 144 5.77 0.91 -2.81
N GLY A 145 6.89 1.35 -3.37
CA GLY A 145 7.96 2.04 -2.65
C GLY A 145 9.24 2.07 -3.46
N ASP A 146 10.27 2.76 -2.96
CA ASP A 146 11.56 2.88 -3.65
C ASP A 146 12.61 1.87 -3.19
N ASN A 147 12.29 1.04 -2.19
CA ASN A 147 13.23 0.07 -1.68
C ASN A 147 13.53 -1.00 -2.74
N HIS A 148 14.80 -1.10 -3.09
CA HIS A 148 15.35 -2.02 -4.08
C HIS A 148 16.53 -2.85 -3.52
N GLU A 149 16.79 -2.77 -2.23
CA GLU A 149 17.93 -3.47 -1.60
C GLU A 149 17.65 -4.96 -1.39
N GLY A 150 16.38 -5.37 -1.43
CA GLY A 150 15.96 -6.75 -1.28
C GLY A 150 14.58 -7.03 -1.85
N ILE A 151 14.20 -8.29 -1.89
CA ILE A 151 12.85 -8.72 -2.27
C ILE A 151 11.85 -8.42 -1.14
N LEU A 152 10.59 -8.21 -1.52
CA LEU A 152 9.50 -8.03 -0.57
C LEU A 152 9.21 -9.33 0.19
N GLU A 153 9.38 -9.30 1.50
CA GLU A 153 8.92 -10.36 2.40
C GLU A 153 7.44 -10.15 2.72
N VAL A 154 6.61 -11.14 2.40
CA VAL A 154 5.16 -11.05 2.60
C VAL A 154 4.82 -11.43 4.04
N GLU A 155 4.28 -10.48 4.79
CA GLU A 155 3.94 -10.63 6.21
C GLU A 155 2.61 -11.37 6.43
N ARG A 156 1.75 -11.44 5.41
CA ARG A 156 0.43 -12.06 5.52
C ARG A 156 0.48 -13.56 5.37
N HIS A 157 -0.33 -14.25 6.17
CA HIS A 157 -0.61 -15.67 5.97
C HIS A 157 -1.43 -15.84 4.70
N ALA A 158 -0.77 -16.20 3.62
CA ALA A 158 -1.37 -16.55 2.34
C ALA A 158 -0.86 -17.91 1.90
N ALA A 159 -1.67 -18.68 1.21
CA ALA A 159 -1.21 -19.93 0.61
C ALA A 159 -0.31 -19.62 -0.60
N PRO A 160 0.70 -20.46 -0.91
CA PRO A 160 1.42 -20.35 -2.17
C PRO A 160 0.46 -20.35 -3.37
N GLY A 161 0.68 -19.40 -4.30
CA GLY A 161 -0.18 -19.19 -5.47
C GLY A 161 -1.37 -18.25 -5.25
N THR A 162 -1.55 -17.68 -4.05
CA THR A 162 -2.51 -16.61 -3.84
C THR A 162 -2.10 -15.38 -4.65
N SER A 163 -3.06 -14.71 -5.32
CA SER A 163 -2.83 -13.44 -5.98
C SER A 163 -2.34 -12.38 -4.97
N PHE A 164 -1.35 -11.59 -5.35
CA PHE A 164 -0.88 -10.48 -4.52
C PHE A 164 -2.01 -9.46 -4.28
N ALA A 165 -2.76 -9.14 -5.33
CA ALA A 165 -3.91 -8.24 -5.24
C ALA A 165 -4.97 -8.77 -4.27
N GLU A 166 -5.32 -10.07 -4.35
CA GLU A 166 -6.26 -10.72 -3.42
C GLU A 166 -5.76 -10.62 -1.97
N ALA A 167 -4.51 -11.01 -1.71
CA ALA A 167 -3.95 -11.03 -0.36
C ALA A 167 -3.95 -9.65 0.30
N TYR A 168 -3.74 -8.60 -0.47
CA TYR A 168 -3.71 -7.22 0.03
C TYR A 168 -5.00 -6.44 -0.25
N ARG A 169 -6.05 -7.11 -0.74
CA ARG A 169 -7.35 -6.49 -1.06
C ARG A 169 -7.24 -5.32 -2.03
N ALA A 170 -6.34 -5.46 -2.98
CA ALA A 170 -6.14 -4.49 -4.06
C ALA A 170 -6.90 -4.86 -5.35
N GLU A 171 -7.60 -6.01 -5.39
CA GLU A 171 -8.39 -6.41 -6.55
C GLU A 171 -9.51 -5.40 -6.82
N GLY A 172 -9.59 -4.93 -8.07
CA GLY A 172 -10.58 -3.96 -8.49
C GLY A 172 -10.47 -2.60 -7.79
N GLU A 173 -9.33 -2.30 -7.17
CA GLU A 173 -9.10 -1.02 -6.53
C GLU A 173 -8.99 0.08 -7.59
N MET A 174 -9.90 1.05 -7.48
CA MET A 174 -9.99 2.20 -8.38
C MET A 174 -9.61 3.47 -7.63
N VAL A 175 -8.74 4.28 -8.22
CA VAL A 175 -8.40 5.61 -7.72
C VAL A 175 -9.12 6.64 -8.58
N ILE A 176 -9.90 7.51 -7.94
CA ILE A 176 -10.60 8.62 -8.60
C ILE A 176 -9.93 9.91 -8.18
N ASP A 177 -9.30 10.61 -9.12
CA ASP A 177 -8.72 11.92 -8.90
C ASP A 177 -9.79 13.00 -9.08
N ILE A 178 -10.05 13.74 -8.00
CA ILE A 178 -11.07 14.79 -7.97
C ILE A 178 -10.39 16.13 -7.76
N GLU A 179 -10.59 17.06 -8.71
CA GLU A 179 -10.10 18.43 -8.59
C GLU A 179 -10.83 19.16 -7.45
N ASN A 180 -10.07 19.72 -6.51
CA ASN A 180 -10.62 20.27 -5.29
C ASN A 180 -10.69 21.81 -5.23
N LYS A 181 -10.61 22.52 -6.33
CA LYS A 181 -10.75 23.99 -6.33
C LYS A 181 -12.05 24.47 -5.68
N MET A 182 -13.08 23.62 -5.68
CA MET A 182 -14.40 23.91 -5.10
C MET A 182 -14.44 23.66 -3.58
N PHE A 183 -13.44 23.00 -2.98
CA PHE A 183 -13.48 22.50 -1.59
C PHE A 183 -12.66 23.31 -0.60
N THR A 184 -12.09 24.43 -1.00
CA THR A 184 -11.18 25.22 -0.15
C THR A 184 -11.79 25.64 1.20
N HIS A 185 -13.12 25.68 1.30
CA HIS A 185 -13.86 25.94 2.52
C HIS A 185 -14.28 24.68 3.30
N ARG A 186 -13.96 23.50 2.77
CA ARG A 186 -14.32 22.18 3.32
C ARG A 186 -13.06 21.34 3.54
N PRO A 187 -12.29 21.62 4.61
CA PRO A 187 -11.02 20.91 4.87
C PRO A 187 -11.23 19.39 5.11
N ASP A 188 -12.41 18.97 5.54
CA ASP A 188 -12.78 17.56 5.68
C ASP A 188 -12.75 16.79 4.34
N LEU A 189 -12.97 17.47 3.21
CA LEU A 189 -12.94 16.84 1.88
C LEU A 189 -11.53 16.58 1.35
N PHE A 190 -10.50 16.97 2.09
CA PHE A 190 -9.12 16.55 1.80
C PHE A 190 -8.78 15.17 2.38
N GLY A 191 -9.71 14.56 3.12
CA GLY A 191 -9.58 13.22 3.67
C GLY A 191 -10.64 12.26 3.14
N ILE A 192 -10.29 10.97 3.13
CA ILE A 192 -11.16 9.88 2.66
C ILE A 192 -12.49 9.88 3.41
N MET A 193 -12.47 10.08 4.73
CA MET A 193 -13.68 10.09 5.55
C MET A 193 -14.67 11.19 5.12
N GLY A 194 -14.18 12.40 4.87
CA GLY A 194 -15.01 13.52 4.41
C GLY A 194 -15.57 13.29 3.03
N ILE A 195 -14.75 12.84 2.10
CA ILE A 195 -15.18 12.49 0.74
C ILE A 195 -16.20 11.35 0.77
N THR A 196 -15.97 10.30 1.56
CA THR A 196 -16.94 9.18 1.67
C THR A 196 -18.29 9.64 2.18
N ARG A 197 -18.29 10.57 3.17
CA ARG A 197 -19.53 11.20 3.66
C ARG A 197 -20.26 11.96 2.56
N GLU A 198 -19.54 12.74 1.78
CA GLU A 198 -20.12 13.52 0.68
C GLU A 198 -20.69 12.60 -0.42
N ILE A 199 -19.93 11.58 -0.82
CA ILE A 199 -20.37 10.60 -1.82
C ILE A 199 -21.59 9.81 -1.31
N ALA A 200 -21.62 9.41 -0.05
CA ALA A 200 -22.80 8.78 0.54
C ALA A 200 -24.04 9.69 0.39
N GLY A 201 -23.89 11.00 0.67
CA GLY A 201 -24.94 11.99 0.47
C GLY A 201 -25.40 12.10 -0.99
N ILE A 202 -24.46 12.18 -1.93
CA ILE A 202 -24.72 12.20 -3.39
C ILE A 202 -25.48 10.95 -3.85
N GLN A 203 -25.17 9.81 -3.25
CA GLN A 203 -25.82 8.52 -3.55
C GLN A 203 -27.13 8.29 -2.78
N GLY A 204 -27.51 9.22 -1.89
CA GLY A 204 -28.68 9.05 -1.02
C GLY A 204 -28.52 7.92 0.00
N LYS A 205 -27.29 7.61 0.40
CA LYS A 205 -26.95 6.58 1.37
C LYS A 205 -26.66 7.18 2.75
N ALA A 206 -26.91 6.42 3.81
CA ALA A 206 -26.51 6.81 5.15
C ALA A 206 -25.00 6.68 5.31
N PHE A 207 -24.38 7.66 5.94
CA PHE A 207 -22.98 7.62 6.37
C PHE A 207 -22.91 7.34 7.87
N LYS A 208 -22.05 6.42 8.28
CA LYS A 208 -21.72 6.18 9.68
C LYS A 208 -20.25 6.54 9.91
N SER A 209 -20.01 7.50 10.81
CA SER A 209 -18.63 7.79 11.25
C SER A 209 -18.01 6.55 11.90
N PRO A 210 -16.71 6.31 11.70
CA PRO A 210 -16.04 5.23 12.41
C PRO A 210 -16.05 5.44 13.92
N ASP A 211 -16.03 4.37 14.70
CA ASP A 211 -16.20 4.41 16.16
C ASP A 211 -15.06 5.19 16.86
N TRP A 212 -13.87 5.23 16.25
CA TRP A 212 -12.74 6.02 16.75
C TRP A 212 -12.92 7.54 16.54
N TYR A 213 -13.79 7.97 15.62
CA TYR A 213 -14.08 9.39 15.39
C TYR A 213 -15.12 9.87 16.39
N THR A 214 -14.64 10.20 17.56
CA THR A 214 -15.47 10.66 18.69
C THR A 214 -14.97 12.01 19.22
N PRO A 215 -15.86 12.90 19.68
CA PRO A 215 -15.46 14.19 20.26
C PRO A 215 -14.67 14.06 21.57
N ASN A 216 -14.79 12.93 22.26
CA ASN A 216 -14.11 12.66 23.52
C ASN A 216 -13.39 11.30 23.44
N PRO A 217 -12.25 11.20 22.74
CA PRO A 217 -11.51 9.95 22.66
C PRO A 217 -10.92 9.58 24.03
N GLU A 218 -11.02 8.29 24.38
CA GLU A 218 -10.27 7.75 25.50
C GLU A 218 -8.85 7.43 25.04
N PHE A 219 -7.88 8.04 25.70
CA PHE A 219 -6.47 7.73 25.44
C PHE A 219 -6.05 6.51 26.26
N PRO A 220 -5.17 5.64 25.74
CA PRO A 220 -4.56 4.58 26.51
C PRO A 220 -3.90 5.11 27.77
N LYS A 221 -3.99 4.35 28.86
CA LYS A 221 -3.22 4.70 30.07
C LYS A 221 -1.73 4.56 29.78
N VAL A 222 -0.96 5.51 30.32
CA VAL A 222 0.50 5.44 30.22
C VAL A 222 1.00 4.25 31.04
N GLU A 223 1.77 3.38 30.39
CA GLU A 223 2.49 2.28 31.05
C GLU A 223 3.98 2.67 31.12
N GLY A 224 4.53 2.70 32.34
CA GLY A 224 5.92 3.09 32.56
C GLY A 224 6.12 4.57 32.92
N ASP A 225 7.34 5.06 32.73
CA ASP A 225 7.69 6.46 33.06
C ASP A 225 7.11 7.41 32.03
N GLU A 226 6.44 8.46 32.51
CA GLU A 226 5.83 9.49 31.68
C GLU A 226 6.92 10.36 31.04
N LEU A 227 6.92 10.46 29.69
CA LEU A 227 7.74 11.41 28.98
C LEU A 227 7.16 12.81 29.09
N LYS A 228 7.89 13.73 29.71
CA LYS A 228 7.45 15.12 29.92
C LYS A 228 7.46 15.88 28.61
N LEU A 229 6.34 16.51 28.28
CA LEU A 229 6.21 17.41 27.14
C LEU A 229 5.54 18.70 27.57
N GLU A 230 6.24 19.83 27.39
CA GLU A 230 5.66 21.15 27.57
C GLU A 230 5.38 21.75 26.19
N VAL A 231 4.13 22.16 25.95
CA VAL A 231 3.72 22.81 24.69
C VAL A 231 3.36 24.26 25.00
N LYS A 232 4.11 25.21 24.46
CA LYS A 232 3.86 26.62 24.55
C LYS A 232 3.40 27.16 23.21
N ASN A 233 2.16 27.61 23.13
CA ASN A 233 1.63 28.26 21.94
C ASN A 233 1.85 29.78 22.04
N GLU A 234 2.82 30.27 21.26
CA GLU A 234 3.16 31.70 21.25
C GLU A 234 2.32 32.53 20.26
N LEU A 235 1.52 31.88 19.42
CA LEU A 235 0.70 32.49 18.37
C LEU A 235 -0.77 32.07 18.45
N PRO A 236 -1.45 32.23 19.61
CA PRO A 236 -2.81 31.71 19.79
C PRO A 236 -3.85 32.37 18.86
N GLY A 237 -3.56 33.54 18.34
CA GLY A 237 -4.43 34.21 17.36
C GLY A 237 -4.37 33.60 15.95
N LEU A 238 -3.30 32.93 15.61
CA LEU A 238 -3.12 32.22 14.31
C LEU A 238 -3.33 30.73 14.46
N VAL A 239 -2.85 30.15 15.56
CA VAL A 239 -2.97 28.73 15.88
C VAL A 239 -3.90 28.59 17.07
N SER A 240 -5.17 28.40 16.81
CA SER A 240 -6.19 28.31 17.88
C SER A 240 -6.05 27.03 18.72
N ARG A 241 -5.50 25.98 18.17
CA ARG A 241 -5.28 24.69 18.84
C ARG A 241 -4.05 23.98 18.28
N PHE A 242 -3.18 23.51 19.17
CA PHE A 242 -2.07 22.63 18.86
C PHE A 242 -2.08 21.49 19.88
N THR A 243 -2.09 20.25 19.38
CA THR A 243 -2.13 19.05 20.22
C THR A 243 -0.87 18.24 19.95
N ALA A 244 -0.20 17.80 21.00
CA ALA A 244 0.95 16.94 20.91
C ALA A 244 0.85 15.79 21.92
N VAL A 245 1.44 14.67 21.59
CA VAL A 245 1.52 13.47 22.43
C VAL A 245 2.91 12.85 22.31
N THR A 246 3.44 12.37 23.41
CA THR A 246 4.70 11.60 23.44
C THR A 246 4.40 10.12 23.33
N ILE A 247 5.18 9.41 22.53
CA ILE A 247 5.06 7.97 22.32
C ILE A 247 6.45 7.36 22.48
N SER A 248 6.57 6.29 23.25
CA SER A 248 7.82 5.56 23.48
C SER A 248 7.74 4.13 22.96
N GLY A 249 8.88 3.45 22.89
CA GLY A 249 8.95 2.06 22.47
C GLY A 249 8.74 1.85 20.98
N ILE A 250 8.95 2.89 20.15
CA ILE A 250 8.83 2.80 18.70
C ILE A 250 10.16 2.35 18.10
N GLU A 251 10.10 1.32 17.28
CA GLU A 251 11.17 0.91 16.38
C GLU A 251 10.87 1.43 14.97
N VAL A 252 11.79 2.23 14.42
CA VAL A 252 11.67 2.74 13.04
C VAL A 252 12.04 1.63 12.06
N LYS A 253 11.09 1.23 11.23
CA LYS A 253 11.21 0.16 10.24
C LYS A 253 10.34 0.43 9.02
N PRO A 254 10.47 -0.34 7.92
CA PRO A 254 9.54 -0.26 6.81
C PRO A 254 8.08 -0.41 7.27
N SER A 255 7.20 0.33 6.64
CA SER A 255 5.75 0.24 6.89
C SER A 255 5.19 -1.12 6.47
N PRO A 256 4.10 -1.59 7.08
CA PRO A 256 3.38 -2.76 6.59
C PRO A 256 3.04 -2.64 5.11
N VAL A 257 3.11 -3.74 4.37
CA VAL A 257 2.92 -3.75 2.90
C VAL A 257 1.59 -3.12 2.49
N TRP A 258 0.50 -3.40 3.22
CA TRP A 258 -0.81 -2.79 2.94
C TRP A 258 -0.78 -1.26 3.00
N MET A 259 -0.01 -0.69 3.93
CA MET A 259 0.13 0.77 4.05
C MET A 259 0.98 1.34 2.91
N GLN A 260 2.05 0.63 2.51
CA GLN A 260 2.84 1.03 1.35
C GLN A 260 1.98 1.08 0.08
N ILE A 261 1.10 0.09 -0.14
CA ILE A 261 0.13 0.07 -1.23
C ILE A 261 -0.79 1.31 -1.16
N VAL A 262 -1.43 1.54 -0.01
CA VAL A 262 -2.37 2.66 0.20
C VAL A 262 -1.74 4.01 -0.10
N LEU A 263 -0.53 4.24 0.36
CA LEU A 263 0.18 5.50 0.14
C LEU A 263 0.60 5.67 -1.33
N SER A 264 1.13 4.59 -1.92
CA SER A 264 1.60 4.61 -3.32
C SER A 264 0.45 4.86 -4.31
N GLU A 265 -0.74 4.33 -4.04
CA GLU A 265 -1.94 4.55 -4.86
C GLU A 265 -2.29 6.03 -5.03
N VAL A 266 -2.06 6.82 -4.00
CA VAL A 266 -2.34 8.27 -4.00
C VAL A 266 -1.08 9.10 -4.27
N GLY A 267 -0.01 8.47 -4.76
CA GLY A 267 1.22 9.15 -5.14
C GLY A 267 2.10 9.58 -3.95
N ILE A 268 1.82 9.09 -2.74
CA ILE A 268 2.67 9.35 -1.57
C ILE A 268 3.71 8.23 -1.48
N ARG A 269 4.98 8.62 -1.50
CA ARG A 269 6.09 7.70 -1.37
C ARG A 269 6.22 7.19 0.08
N PRO A 270 6.14 5.87 0.33
CA PRO A 270 6.42 5.31 1.65
C PRO A 270 7.89 5.51 2.06
N ILE A 271 8.12 5.83 3.33
CA ILE A 271 9.45 6.11 3.89
C ILE A 271 9.76 5.15 5.04
N ASN A 272 8.96 5.20 6.08
CA ASN A 272 9.05 4.32 7.24
C ASN A 272 7.74 4.38 8.04
N ASN A 273 7.54 3.40 8.92
CA ASN A 273 6.31 3.26 9.69
C ASN A 273 5.89 4.54 10.46
N VAL A 274 6.82 5.35 10.94
CA VAL A 274 6.47 6.56 11.70
C VAL A 274 5.92 7.65 10.78
N VAL A 275 6.64 7.96 9.71
CA VAL A 275 6.24 8.99 8.74
C VAL A 275 4.98 8.55 7.98
N ASP A 276 4.92 7.30 7.60
CA ASP A 276 3.81 6.77 6.81
C ASP A 276 2.50 6.73 7.60
N TRP A 277 2.54 6.48 8.93
CA TRP A 277 1.37 6.62 9.77
C TRP A 277 0.86 8.06 9.81
N THR A 278 1.73 9.06 9.82
CA THR A 278 1.28 10.47 9.76
C THR A 278 0.61 10.80 8.43
N ASN A 279 1.17 10.30 7.33
CA ASN A 279 0.59 10.45 5.99
C ASN A 279 -0.74 9.70 5.86
N PHE A 280 -0.79 8.46 6.34
CA PHE A 280 -2.02 7.66 6.33
C PHE A 280 -3.17 8.36 7.07
N TRP A 281 -2.94 8.83 8.29
CA TRP A 281 -3.97 9.55 9.05
C TRP A 281 -4.35 10.90 8.44
N MET A 282 -3.42 11.59 7.79
CA MET A 282 -3.74 12.78 7.00
C MET A 282 -4.67 12.44 5.84
N LEU A 283 -4.41 11.35 5.12
CA LEU A 283 -5.31 10.87 4.05
C LEU A 283 -6.69 10.46 4.58
N GLU A 284 -6.74 9.77 5.71
CA GLU A 284 -8.02 9.34 6.31
C GLU A 284 -8.87 10.52 6.79
N SER A 285 -8.27 11.47 7.49
CA SER A 285 -8.99 12.51 8.24
C SER A 285 -9.00 13.90 7.61
N GLY A 286 -8.11 14.16 6.65
CA GLY A 286 -7.85 15.51 6.13
C GLY A 286 -7.04 16.38 7.10
N GLN A 287 -6.54 15.83 8.22
CA GLN A 287 -5.77 16.57 9.22
C GLN A 287 -4.29 16.19 9.10
N PRO A 288 -3.41 17.15 8.80
CA PRO A 288 -1.98 16.91 8.77
C PRO A 288 -1.45 16.60 10.17
N LEU A 289 -0.60 15.56 10.24
CA LEU A 289 0.14 15.19 11.45
C LEU A 289 1.63 15.31 11.19
N HIS A 290 2.39 15.52 12.27
CA HIS A 290 3.84 15.58 12.21
C HIS A 290 4.45 14.73 13.33
N ALA A 291 5.52 14.02 13.00
CA ALA A 291 6.29 13.25 13.97
C ALA A 291 7.68 13.90 14.16
N TYR A 292 8.09 14.00 15.40
CA TYR A 292 9.38 14.57 15.78
C TYR A 292 10.13 13.59 16.67
N ASP A 293 11.43 13.54 16.52
CA ASP A 293 12.32 12.81 17.41
C ASP A 293 12.35 13.54 18.77
N TYR A 294 11.85 12.88 19.81
CA TYR A 294 11.70 13.46 21.15
C TYR A 294 13.04 14.00 21.71
N ASP A 295 14.14 13.30 21.43
CA ASP A 295 15.46 13.71 21.95
C ASP A 295 16.03 14.94 21.22
N LYS A 296 15.46 15.30 20.07
CA LYS A 296 15.85 16.46 19.25
C LYS A 296 14.95 17.68 19.43
N VAL A 297 13.78 17.49 19.99
CA VAL A 297 12.85 18.61 20.30
C VAL A 297 13.21 19.16 21.67
N LYS A 298 13.75 20.36 21.70
CA LYS A 298 14.14 21.08 22.94
C LYS A 298 13.36 22.34 23.09
#